data_aa8fa2c2386bf2895b442487e835f8bd
#
_entry.id   aa8fa2c2386bf2895b442487e835f8bd
#
_cell.length_a   1.000
_cell.length_b   1.000
_cell.length_c   1.000
_cell.angle_alpha   90.00
_cell.angle_beta   90.00
_cell.angle_gamma   90.00
#
_symmetry.space_group_name_H-M   'P 1'
#
loop_
_entity.id
_entity.type
_entity.pdbx_description
1 polymer ?
#
loop_
_entity_poly.entity_id
_entity_poly.type
_entity_poly.pdbx_seq_one_letter_code
_entity_poly.pdbx_strand_id
1 'polypeptide(L)'
;RTGTGEMTMEKQWITEPGDWTKAGVTKNGQGVNFTLELPEEETAELLLFRKGAPEPEAVIPMGEKVMGDLCSVFLKGFRPERYEYAYRVKEEVFVDPRAERVLGRKHFGEWDPETGSPVLRGGFSFDRYDWGNDRHPGLPYEEGILYHLHVRGFTKNPDSKVRHKGTFMGVAEKIPYLKELGVNQLLLMPIYDFD
;
A
#
# COMPACT_ATOMS: atom_id res chain seq x y z
N ARG A 1 1.27 -47.94 15.10
CA ARG A 1 1.63 -47.41 13.75
C ARG A 1 0.53 -46.44 13.35
N THR A 2 0.74 -45.18 13.66
CA THR A 2 -0.08 -44.07 13.18
C THR A 2 0.85 -43.18 12.41
N GLY A 3 0.78 -43.29 11.09
CA GLY A 3 1.42 -42.39 10.16
C GLY A 3 0.64 -41.07 10.15
N THR A 4 1.21 -40.06 10.72
CA THR A 4 0.83 -38.65 10.47
C THR A 4 1.27 -38.30 9.06
N GLY A 5 0.34 -38.37 8.11
CA GLY A 5 0.53 -37.84 6.78
C GLY A 5 0.64 -36.33 6.87
N GLU A 6 1.84 -35.79 6.71
CA GLU A 6 2.02 -34.39 6.32
C GLU A 6 1.31 -34.21 4.97
N MET A 7 0.13 -33.61 5.01
CA MET A 7 -0.48 -33.07 3.81
C MET A 7 0.35 -31.85 3.40
N THR A 8 1.28 -32.08 2.50
CA THR A 8 1.94 -31.01 1.74
C THR A 8 0.85 -30.29 0.95
N MET A 9 0.44 -29.11 1.41
CA MET A 9 -0.46 -28.27 0.64
C MET A 9 0.22 -27.95 -0.70
N GLU A 10 -0.31 -28.49 -1.78
CA GLU A 10 0.13 -28.17 -3.13
C GLU A 10 0.12 -26.63 -3.30
N LYS A 11 1.25 -26.08 -3.69
CA LYS A 11 1.37 -24.65 -4.00
C LYS A 11 0.30 -24.29 -5.05
N GLN A 12 -0.62 -23.43 -4.68
CA GLN A 12 -1.73 -23.01 -5.55
C GLN A 12 -1.28 -22.07 -6.69
N TRP A 13 0.01 -21.82 -6.85
CA TRP A 13 0.58 -20.92 -7.87
C TRP A 13 1.93 -21.42 -8.37
N ILE A 14 2.30 -20.96 -9.57
CA ILE A 14 3.58 -21.25 -10.22
C ILE A 14 4.44 -19.97 -10.16
N THR A 15 5.71 -20.15 -9.82
CA THR A 15 6.70 -19.07 -9.81
C THR A 15 7.38 -19.00 -11.18
N GLU A 16 7.37 -17.82 -11.79
CA GLU A 16 7.99 -17.51 -13.08
C GLU A 16 8.86 -16.24 -12.95
N PRO A 17 9.82 -15.97 -13.85
CA PRO A 17 10.52 -14.70 -13.91
C PRO A 17 9.52 -13.54 -14.02
N GLY A 18 9.73 -12.49 -13.22
CA GLY A 18 8.86 -11.33 -13.23
C GLY A 18 9.20 -10.32 -14.33
N ASP A 19 8.30 -9.36 -14.50
CA ASP A 19 8.49 -8.21 -15.39
C ASP A 19 9.06 -7.04 -14.58
N TRP A 20 10.38 -6.88 -14.63
CA TRP A 20 11.12 -5.84 -13.91
C TRP A 20 10.79 -4.41 -14.37
N THR A 21 10.17 -4.24 -15.55
CA THR A 21 9.74 -2.93 -16.04
C THR A 21 8.54 -2.36 -15.29
N LYS A 22 7.87 -3.20 -14.49
CA LYS A 22 6.71 -2.84 -13.68
C LYS A 22 7.10 -2.77 -12.22
N ALA A 23 7.35 -1.57 -11.74
CA ALA A 23 7.74 -1.32 -10.36
C ALA A 23 6.64 -1.68 -9.35
N GLY A 24 7.07 -2.21 -8.18
CA GLY A 24 6.16 -2.62 -7.10
C GLY A 24 5.33 -3.85 -7.45
N VAL A 25 4.10 -3.91 -6.92
CA VAL A 25 3.20 -5.04 -7.12
C VAL A 25 2.16 -4.73 -8.18
N THR A 26 2.12 -5.54 -9.24
CA THR A 26 1.15 -5.36 -10.33
C THR A 26 0.42 -6.67 -10.63
N LYS A 27 -0.84 -6.56 -11.05
CA LYS A 27 -1.70 -7.72 -11.36
C LYS A 27 -2.07 -7.72 -12.83
N ASN A 28 -2.08 -8.91 -13.43
CA ASN A 28 -2.67 -9.17 -14.73
C ASN A 28 -3.68 -10.32 -14.65
N GLY A 29 -4.27 -10.72 -15.78
CA GLY A 29 -5.26 -11.81 -15.81
C GLY A 29 -4.70 -13.19 -15.45
N GLN A 30 -3.38 -13.36 -15.35
CA GLN A 30 -2.73 -14.64 -15.09
C GLN A 30 -2.15 -14.75 -13.67
N GLY A 31 -1.84 -13.61 -13.00
CA GLY A 31 -1.22 -13.62 -11.69
C GLY A 31 -0.76 -12.23 -11.22
N VAL A 32 0.20 -12.24 -10.33
CA VAL A 32 0.76 -11.03 -9.68
C VAL A 32 2.26 -10.98 -9.85
N ASN A 33 2.75 -9.83 -10.27
CA ASN A 33 4.16 -9.50 -10.41
C ASN A 33 4.63 -8.69 -9.22
N PHE A 34 5.79 -9.03 -8.71
CA PHE A 34 6.47 -8.32 -7.63
C PHE A 34 7.83 -7.85 -8.14
N THR A 35 8.12 -6.58 -8.02
CA THR A 35 9.41 -5.98 -8.40
C THR A 35 9.93 -5.15 -7.26
N LEU A 36 11.16 -5.42 -6.84
CA LEU A 36 11.86 -4.73 -5.77
C LEU A 36 13.19 -4.20 -6.28
N GLU A 37 13.58 -3.02 -5.82
CA GLU A 37 14.90 -2.42 -6.03
C GLU A 37 15.76 -2.66 -4.81
N LEU A 38 16.95 -3.22 -5.01
CA LEU A 38 17.88 -3.61 -3.95
C LEU A 38 19.30 -3.21 -4.31
N PRO A 39 20.16 -2.85 -3.32
CA PRO A 39 21.57 -2.64 -3.55
C PRO A 39 22.26 -3.84 -4.24
N GLU A 40 23.33 -3.56 -4.97
CA GLU A 40 23.92 -4.46 -5.98
C GLU A 40 24.30 -5.85 -5.45
N GLU A 41 24.70 -5.97 -4.19
CA GLU A 41 25.17 -7.24 -3.58
C GLU A 41 24.09 -7.98 -2.77
N GLU A 42 22.85 -7.50 -2.72
CA GLU A 42 21.81 -8.06 -1.88
C GLU A 42 20.81 -8.91 -2.67
N THR A 43 20.30 -9.95 -2.03
CA THR A 43 19.19 -10.77 -2.52
C THR A 43 18.01 -10.65 -1.57
N ALA A 44 16.80 -10.73 -2.11
CA ALA A 44 15.58 -10.66 -1.33
C ALA A 44 14.72 -11.90 -1.47
N GLU A 45 13.89 -12.09 -0.48
CA GLU A 45 12.81 -13.06 -0.49
C GLU A 45 11.47 -12.35 -0.31
N LEU A 46 10.48 -12.78 -1.06
CA LEU A 46 9.09 -12.40 -0.88
C LEU A 46 8.46 -13.33 0.16
N LEU A 47 7.97 -12.76 1.24
CA LEU A 47 7.23 -13.45 2.28
C LEU A 47 5.73 -13.27 2.04
N LEU A 48 4.99 -14.36 1.92
CA LEU A 48 3.53 -14.33 1.78
C LEU A 48 2.87 -14.86 3.04
N PHE A 49 2.02 -14.06 3.63
CA PHE A 49 1.28 -14.38 4.83
C PHE A 49 -0.20 -14.54 4.52
N ARG A 50 -0.88 -15.51 5.10
CA ARG A 50 -2.34 -15.44 5.19
C ARG A 50 -2.73 -14.21 6.01
N LYS A 51 -3.84 -13.56 5.65
CA LYS A 51 -4.31 -12.38 6.40
C LYS A 51 -4.38 -12.66 7.89
N GLY A 52 -3.61 -11.86 8.67
CA GLY A 52 -3.52 -11.96 10.12
C GLY A 52 -2.71 -13.15 10.66
N ALA A 53 -2.08 -13.96 9.82
CA ALA A 53 -1.20 -15.03 10.30
C ALA A 53 0.15 -14.47 10.76
N PRO A 54 0.73 -14.94 11.88
CA PRO A 54 2.02 -14.46 12.38
C PRO A 54 3.17 -14.91 11.49
N GLU A 55 3.11 -16.11 10.92
CA GLU A 55 4.17 -16.72 10.14
C GLU A 55 3.86 -16.71 8.64
N PRO A 56 4.88 -16.62 7.77
CA PRO A 56 4.68 -16.71 6.34
C PRO A 56 4.28 -18.13 5.92
N GLU A 57 3.25 -18.23 5.09
CA GLU A 57 2.87 -19.48 4.44
C GLU A 57 3.86 -19.88 3.32
N ALA A 58 4.47 -18.89 2.69
CA ALA A 58 5.49 -19.12 1.67
C ALA A 58 6.62 -18.09 1.72
N VAL A 59 7.81 -18.56 1.42
CA VAL A 59 9.03 -17.77 1.22
C VAL A 59 9.51 -18.02 -0.19
N ILE A 60 9.61 -16.97 -1.01
CA ILE A 60 9.87 -17.07 -2.44
C ILE A 60 11.07 -16.17 -2.77
N PRO A 61 12.17 -16.72 -3.33
CA PRO A 61 13.25 -15.90 -3.83
C PRO A 61 12.77 -14.92 -4.90
N MET A 62 13.24 -13.66 -4.84
CA MET A 62 12.86 -12.63 -5.81
C MET A 62 13.49 -12.81 -7.19
N GLY A 63 14.33 -13.83 -7.36
CA GLY A 63 15.05 -14.06 -8.62
C GLY A 63 16.32 -13.20 -8.75
N GLU A 64 17.02 -13.41 -9.85
CA GLU A 64 18.24 -12.65 -10.16
C GLU A 64 17.91 -11.23 -10.61
N LYS A 65 18.85 -10.32 -10.41
CA LYS A 65 18.77 -8.96 -10.92
C LYS A 65 18.94 -8.97 -12.43
N VAL A 66 18.04 -8.32 -13.13
CA VAL A 66 17.99 -8.31 -14.60
C VAL A 66 18.54 -6.99 -15.16
N MET A 67 18.27 -5.88 -14.48
CA MET A 67 18.78 -4.56 -14.87
C MET A 67 19.05 -3.72 -13.63
N GLY A 68 20.32 -3.38 -13.42
CA GLY A 68 20.75 -2.64 -12.23
C GLY A 68 20.32 -3.38 -10.96
N ASP A 69 19.65 -2.66 -10.08
CA ASP A 69 19.24 -3.13 -8.75
C ASP A 69 17.84 -3.77 -8.72
N LEU A 70 17.20 -4.00 -9.87
CA LEU A 70 15.86 -4.53 -9.97
C LEU A 70 15.83 -6.06 -10.01
N CYS A 71 15.12 -6.65 -9.06
CA CYS A 71 14.75 -8.06 -9.06
C CYS A 71 13.23 -8.22 -9.11
N SER A 72 12.76 -9.29 -9.75
CA SER A 72 11.33 -9.51 -9.91
C SER A 72 10.94 -10.97 -9.95
N VAL A 73 9.73 -11.27 -9.49
CA VAL A 73 9.11 -12.59 -9.52
C VAL A 73 7.64 -12.47 -9.92
N PHE A 74 7.16 -13.39 -10.74
CA PHE A 74 5.76 -13.49 -11.10
C PHE A 74 5.12 -14.75 -10.51
N LEU A 75 3.99 -14.58 -9.85
CA LEU A 75 3.23 -15.67 -9.26
C LEU A 75 1.97 -15.93 -10.07
N LYS A 76 2.04 -16.90 -10.97
CA LYS A 76 0.92 -17.29 -11.81
C LYS A 76 -0.14 -18.05 -11.02
N GLY A 77 -1.40 -17.66 -11.16
CA GLY A 77 -2.51 -18.24 -10.44
C GLY A 77 -2.63 -17.77 -8.98
N PHE A 78 -1.76 -16.86 -8.54
CA PHE A 78 -1.82 -16.31 -7.19
C PHE A 78 -3.08 -15.44 -6.98
N ARG A 79 -3.74 -15.64 -5.85
CA ARG A 79 -4.95 -14.92 -5.43
C ARG A 79 -4.64 -13.98 -4.26
N PRO A 80 -4.27 -12.73 -4.53
CA PRO A 80 -3.77 -11.78 -3.53
C PRO A 80 -4.80 -11.41 -2.45
N GLU A 81 -6.09 -11.58 -2.72
CA GLU A 81 -7.17 -11.18 -1.81
C GLU A 81 -7.12 -11.86 -0.43
N ARG A 82 -6.39 -12.97 -0.32
CA ARG A 82 -6.26 -13.77 0.91
C ARG A 82 -4.94 -13.58 1.64
N TYR A 83 -4.05 -12.74 1.09
CA TYR A 83 -2.68 -12.64 1.54
C TYR A 83 -2.29 -11.22 1.93
N GLU A 84 -1.21 -11.14 2.67
CA GLU A 84 -0.38 -9.98 2.96
C GLU A 84 1.04 -10.36 2.58
N TYR A 85 1.91 -9.39 2.35
CA TYR A 85 3.28 -9.67 1.96
C TYR A 85 4.28 -8.73 2.63
N ALA A 86 5.51 -9.19 2.72
CA ALA A 86 6.67 -8.40 3.10
C ALA A 86 7.89 -8.89 2.31
N TYR A 87 8.97 -8.16 2.37
CA TYR A 87 10.25 -8.60 1.86
C TYR A 87 11.21 -8.90 2.99
N ARG A 88 12.12 -9.83 2.76
CA ARG A 88 13.25 -10.14 3.65
C ARG A 88 14.55 -10.03 2.89
N VAL A 89 15.49 -9.27 3.47
CA VAL A 89 16.87 -9.18 3.03
C VAL A 89 17.73 -9.58 4.21
N LYS A 90 18.56 -10.62 4.06
CA LYS A 90 19.28 -11.24 5.18
C LYS A 90 18.30 -11.64 6.30
N GLU A 91 18.43 -11.06 7.49
CA GLU A 91 17.55 -11.32 8.64
C GLU A 91 16.46 -10.24 8.82
N GLU A 92 16.50 -9.17 8.04
CA GLU A 92 15.58 -8.04 8.20
C GLU A 92 14.35 -8.20 7.33
N VAL A 93 13.17 -8.09 7.96
CA VAL A 93 11.87 -8.09 7.28
C VAL A 93 11.36 -6.65 7.22
N PHE A 94 10.96 -6.21 6.04
CA PHE A 94 10.45 -4.87 5.84
C PHE A 94 9.24 -4.85 4.89
N VAL A 95 8.43 -3.79 5.05
CA VAL A 95 7.30 -3.54 4.16
C VAL A 95 7.81 -3.02 2.80
N ASP A 96 7.11 -3.38 1.73
CA ASP A 96 7.39 -2.84 0.40
C ASP A 96 7.29 -1.31 0.42
N PRO A 97 8.36 -0.57 0.07
CA PRO A 97 8.33 0.88 -0.02
C PRO A 97 7.31 1.43 -1.04
N ARG A 98 6.86 0.57 -1.96
CA ARG A 98 5.85 0.88 -2.99
C ARG A 98 4.49 0.26 -2.70
N ALA A 99 4.26 -0.23 -1.47
CA ALA A 99 2.98 -0.80 -1.10
C ALA A 99 1.87 0.27 -1.17
N GLU A 100 0.85 0.01 -1.98
CA GLU A 100 -0.34 0.89 -2.04
C GLU A 100 -1.18 0.82 -0.77
N ARG A 101 -1.03 -0.25 0.01
CA ARG A 101 -1.71 -0.47 1.27
C ARG A 101 -0.76 -1.08 2.28
N VAL A 102 -0.62 -0.44 3.43
CA VAL A 102 0.18 -0.93 4.56
C VAL A 102 -0.75 -1.48 5.63
N LEU A 103 -0.39 -2.63 6.17
CA LEU A 103 -1.13 -3.39 7.19
C LEU A 103 -0.20 -3.72 8.36
N GLY A 104 -0.78 -4.06 9.52
CA GLY A 104 -0.03 -4.49 10.70
C GLY A 104 -0.12 -3.51 11.85
N ARG A 105 -0.56 -2.27 11.62
CA ARG A 105 -0.81 -1.29 12.67
C ARG A 105 -2.27 -0.84 12.64
N LYS A 106 -2.95 -0.91 13.77
CA LYS A 106 -4.35 -0.51 13.90
C LYS A 106 -4.49 0.92 14.44
N HIS A 107 -3.55 1.34 15.27
CA HIS A 107 -3.56 2.64 15.91
C HIS A 107 -2.18 3.29 15.81
N PHE A 108 -2.16 4.60 15.68
CA PHE A 108 -0.95 5.41 15.73
C PHE A 108 -0.22 5.23 17.05
N GLY A 109 1.12 5.12 17.02
CA GLY A 109 1.93 4.94 18.22
C GLY A 109 1.77 3.56 18.89
N GLU A 110 1.20 2.57 18.19
CA GLU A 110 1.08 1.21 18.72
C GLU A 110 2.48 0.57 18.73
N TRP A 111 3.04 0.47 19.93
CA TRP A 111 4.33 -0.11 20.19
C TRP A 111 4.27 -0.96 21.44
N ASP A 112 4.74 -2.19 21.35
CA ASP A 112 4.81 -3.12 22.48
C ASP A 112 6.26 -3.16 22.98
N PRO A 113 6.54 -2.81 24.24
CA PRO A 113 7.89 -2.85 24.82
C PRO A 113 8.54 -4.24 24.80
N GLU A 114 7.75 -5.32 24.82
CA GLU A 114 8.25 -6.69 24.84
C GLU A 114 8.51 -7.24 23.43
N THR A 115 7.62 -6.92 22.49
CA THR A 115 7.68 -7.44 21.11
C THR A 115 8.20 -6.44 20.08
N GLY A 116 8.32 -5.17 20.48
CA GLY A 116 8.69 -4.07 19.59
C GLY A 116 7.54 -3.59 18.69
N SER A 117 7.88 -2.78 17.69
CA SER A 117 6.93 -2.37 16.67
C SER A 117 6.48 -3.57 15.84
N PRO A 118 5.19 -3.70 15.53
CA PRO A 118 4.72 -4.76 14.66
C PRO A 118 5.39 -4.65 13.29
N VAL A 119 5.79 -5.77 12.72
CA VAL A 119 6.31 -5.80 11.35
C VAL A 119 5.17 -5.41 10.40
N LEU A 120 5.33 -4.26 9.75
CA LEU A 120 4.37 -3.79 8.75
C LEU A 120 4.41 -4.67 7.52
N ARG A 121 3.25 -4.88 6.90
CA ARG A 121 3.08 -5.71 5.71
C ARG A 121 2.38 -4.95 4.61
N GLY A 122 2.73 -5.26 3.37
CA GLY A 122 1.98 -4.80 2.21
C GLY A 122 0.66 -5.56 2.08
N GLY A 123 -0.41 -4.82 1.83
CA GLY A 123 -1.68 -5.36 1.40
C GLY A 123 -1.86 -5.16 -0.09
N PHE A 124 -2.75 -5.93 -0.69
CA PHE A 124 -3.05 -5.83 -2.11
C PHE A 124 -4.27 -4.93 -2.33
N SER A 125 -4.10 -3.92 -3.17
CA SER A 125 -5.18 -3.08 -3.68
C SER A 125 -4.95 -2.90 -5.18
N PHE A 126 -5.90 -3.34 -5.97
CA PHE A 126 -5.89 -3.20 -7.43
C PHE A 126 -7.12 -2.45 -7.91
N ASP A 127 -7.82 -1.83 -6.96
CA ASP A 127 -9.01 -1.05 -7.25
C ASP A 127 -8.60 0.25 -7.96
N ARG A 128 -9.26 0.53 -9.06
CA ARG A 128 -9.16 1.80 -9.73
C ARG A 128 -10.32 2.66 -9.31
N TYR A 129 -10.01 3.86 -8.85
CA TYR A 129 -11.06 4.84 -8.60
C TYR A 129 -11.73 5.22 -9.92
N ASP A 130 -13.05 5.14 -9.96
CA ASP A 130 -13.83 5.59 -11.10
C ASP A 130 -14.01 7.12 -11.01
N TRP A 131 -13.27 7.83 -11.81
CA TRP A 131 -13.36 9.29 -11.93
C TRP A 131 -14.61 9.74 -12.71
N GLY A 132 -15.35 8.82 -13.34
CA GLY A 132 -16.55 9.13 -14.13
C GLY A 132 -16.26 10.17 -15.21
N ASN A 133 -16.95 11.29 -15.13
CA ASN A 133 -16.79 12.43 -16.05
C ASN A 133 -15.85 13.52 -15.51
N ASP A 134 -15.14 13.28 -14.41
CA ASP A 134 -14.23 14.26 -13.83
C ASP A 134 -13.10 14.61 -14.80
N ARG A 135 -12.81 15.89 -14.91
CA ARG A 135 -11.77 16.42 -15.79
C ARG A 135 -11.04 17.56 -15.11
N HIS A 136 -9.76 17.66 -15.40
CA HIS A 136 -8.98 18.80 -14.95
C HIS A 136 -9.60 20.11 -15.44
N PRO A 137 -9.88 21.09 -14.54
CA PRO A 137 -10.58 22.31 -14.90
C PRO A 137 -9.83 23.24 -15.85
N GLY A 138 -8.51 23.06 -16.02
CA GLY A 138 -7.70 23.84 -16.95
C GLY A 138 -7.61 25.32 -16.61
N LEU A 139 -7.72 25.68 -15.34
CA LEU A 139 -7.63 27.06 -14.89
C LEU A 139 -6.26 27.66 -15.16
N PRO A 140 -6.18 28.89 -15.72
CA PRO A 140 -4.92 29.65 -15.81
C PRO A 140 -4.33 29.85 -14.41
N TYR A 141 -3.00 29.93 -14.34
CA TYR A 141 -2.30 30.11 -13.07
C TYR A 141 -2.73 31.40 -12.34
N GLU A 142 -2.97 32.45 -13.09
CA GLU A 142 -3.36 33.80 -12.61
C GLU A 142 -4.76 33.80 -11.96
N GLU A 143 -5.60 32.83 -12.30
CA GLU A 143 -6.96 32.68 -11.74
C GLU A 143 -6.97 31.75 -10.53
N GLY A 144 -5.80 31.18 -10.16
CA GLY A 144 -5.66 30.25 -9.04
C GLY A 144 -5.86 30.94 -7.69
N ILE A 145 -6.88 30.54 -6.93
CA ILE A 145 -7.06 30.92 -5.51
C ILE A 145 -6.83 29.67 -4.68
N LEU A 146 -5.63 29.58 -4.11
CA LEU A 146 -5.16 28.44 -3.34
C LEU A 146 -5.50 28.58 -1.85
N TYR A 147 -6.13 27.57 -1.29
CA TYR A 147 -6.37 27.46 0.14
C TYR A 147 -5.55 26.30 0.73
N HIS A 148 -4.60 26.63 1.62
CA HIS A 148 -3.77 25.64 2.30
C HIS A 148 -4.44 25.20 3.61
N LEU A 149 -4.70 23.90 3.80
CA LEU A 149 -5.40 23.41 4.96
C LEU A 149 -4.87 22.06 5.47
N HIS A 150 -5.04 21.87 6.79
CA HIS A 150 -4.84 20.59 7.44
C HIS A 150 -6.18 19.85 7.52
N VAL A 151 -6.26 18.64 6.91
CA VAL A 151 -7.53 17.89 6.77
C VAL A 151 -8.26 17.72 8.11
N ARG A 152 -7.56 17.27 9.15
CA ARG A 152 -8.16 17.07 10.47
C ARG A 152 -8.52 18.42 11.13
N GLY A 153 -7.61 19.37 11.12
CA GLY A 153 -7.79 20.67 11.79
C GLY A 153 -8.94 21.48 11.23
N PHE A 154 -9.13 21.45 9.91
CA PHE A 154 -10.12 22.25 9.19
C PHE A 154 -11.56 21.99 9.63
N THR A 155 -11.89 20.74 9.97
CA THR A 155 -13.27 20.37 10.29
C THR A 155 -13.46 19.79 11.70
N LYS A 156 -12.39 19.70 12.52
CA LYS A 156 -12.46 19.11 13.87
C LYS A 156 -13.28 19.97 14.86
N ASN A 157 -13.30 21.29 14.68
CA ASN A 157 -14.06 22.19 15.50
C ASN A 157 -15.56 21.81 15.49
N PRO A 158 -16.25 21.76 16.65
CA PRO A 158 -17.69 21.56 16.75
C PRO A 158 -18.50 22.49 15.83
N ASP A 159 -18.09 23.75 15.72
CA ASP A 159 -18.78 24.76 14.89
C ASP A 159 -18.63 24.58 13.39
N SER A 160 -17.79 23.64 12.95
CA SER A 160 -17.65 23.33 11.54
C SER A 160 -18.94 22.83 10.89
N LYS A 161 -19.88 22.31 11.69
CA LYS A 161 -21.21 21.81 11.29
C LYS A 161 -21.15 20.70 10.23
N VAL A 162 -20.05 19.98 10.15
CA VAL A 162 -19.91 18.80 9.26
C VAL A 162 -20.16 17.50 10.04
N ARG A 163 -20.64 16.50 9.32
CA ARG A 163 -20.92 15.17 9.89
C ARG A 163 -19.61 14.38 10.16
N HIS A 164 -18.69 14.40 9.19
CA HIS A 164 -17.46 13.61 9.21
C HIS A 164 -16.25 14.44 9.65
N LYS A 165 -16.30 14.95 10.91
CA LYS A 165 -15.26 15.84 11.45
C LYS A 165 -13.87 15.24 11.42
N GLY A 166 -12.89 16.01 10.93
CA GLY A 166 -11.47 15.66 10.92
C GLY A 166 -11.08 14.64 9.86
N THR A 167 -11.90 14.43 8.83
CA THR A 167 -11.67 13.48 7.74
C THR A 167 -11.71 14.15 6.37
N PHE A 168 -11.26 13.44 5.32
CA PHE A 168 -11.43 13.88 3.93
C PHE A 168 -12.89 14.13 3.56
N MET A 169 -13.80 13.28 4.05
CA MET A 169 -15.23 13.48 3.84
C MET A 169 -15.73 14.78 4.48
N GLY A 170 -15.21 15.15 5.66
CA GLY A 170 -15.50 16.44 6.28
C GLY A 170 -15.02 17.63 5.45
N VAL A 171 -13.84 17.52 4.82
CA VAL A 171 -13.36 18.53 3.86
C VAL A 171 -14.30 18.60 2.64
N ALA A 172 -14.71 17.46 2.11
CA ALA A 172 -15.64 17.39 0.99
C ALA A 172 -16.99 18.06 1.31
N GLU A 173 -17.51 17.89 2.51
CA GLU A 173 -18.73 18.59 2.98
C GLU A 173 -18.56 20.13 3.02
N LYS A 174 -17.32 20.63 3.08
CA LYS A 174 -16.98 22.07 3.06
C LYS A 174 -16.71 22.62 1.67
N ILE A 175 -16.75 21.83 0.62
CA ILE A 175 -16.56 22.31 -0.76
C ILE A 175 -17.50 23.47 -1.13
N PRO A 176 -18.81 23.44 -0.81
CA PRO A 176 -19.68 24.59 -1.10
C PRO A 176 -19.20 25.89 -0.45
N TYR A 177 -18.79 25.82 0.82
CA TYR A 177 -18.23 26.97 1.55
C TYR A 177 -16.94 27.49 0.90
N LEU A 178 -16.02 26.60 0.53
CA LEU A 178 -14.76 26.96 -0.13
C LEU A 178 -15.02 27.62 -1.50
N LYS A 179 -16.02 27.12 -2.24
CA LYS A 179 -16.45 27.73 -3.51
C LYS A 179 -17.05 29.13 -3.31
N GLU A 180 -17.83 29.32 -2.26
CA GLU A 180 -18.39 30.64 -1.90
C GLU A 180 -17.29 31.66 -1.57
N LEU A 181 -16.18 31.20 -0.93
CA LEU A 181 -14.98 32.00 -0.71
C LEU A 181 -14.20 32.30 -2.00
N GLY A 182 -14.56 31.72 -3.12
CA GLY A 182 -13.82 31.84 -4.38
C GLY A 182 -12.64 30.89 -4.51
N VAL A 183 -12.43 29.98 -3.55
CA VAL A 183 -11.34 28.99 -3.60
C VAL A 183 -11.57 27.99 -4.72
N ASN A 184 -10.55 27.79 -5.55
CA ASN A 184 -10.62 26.84 -6.67
C ASN A 184 -9.47 25.82 -6.66
N GLN A 185 -8.52 25.96 -5.73
CA GLN A 185 -7.43 25.03 -5.52
C GLN A 185 -7.23 24.73 -4.02
N LEU A 186 -7.01 23.47 -3.67
CA LEU A 186 -6.67 23.07 -2.31
C LEU A 186 -5.26 22.52 -2.26
N LEU A 187 -4.44 23.06 -1.36
CA LEU A 187 -3.16 22.47 -0.98
C LEU A 187 -3.35 21.80 0.39
N LEU A 188 -3.37 20.49 0.41
CA LEU A 188 -3.48 19.76 1.66
C LEU A 188 -2.12 19.70 2.36
N MET A 189 -2.08 19.97 3.67
CA MET A 189 -0.91 19.63 4.49
C MET A 189 -0.63 18.12 4.38
N PRO A 190 0.59 17.66 4.69
CA PRO A 190 0.95 16.25 4.53
C PRO A 190 -0.12 15.31 5.09
N ILE A 191 -0.53 14.36 4.25
CA ILE A 191 -1.60 13.39 4.54
C ILE A 191 -1.07 11.96 4.63
N TYR A 192 0.26 11.82 4.62
CA TYR A 192 0.93 10.54 4.79
C TYR A 192 0.70 10.02 6.20
N ASP A 193 0.62 8.71 6.32
CA ASP A 193 0.65 8.05 7.61
C ASP A 193 2.04 8.25 8.23
N PHE A 194 2.09 8.37 9.54
CA PHE A 194 3.32 8.66 10.28
C PHE A 194 3.30 7.99 11.65
N ASP A 195 4.46 7.84 12.22
CA ASP A 195 4.73 7.33 13.57
C ASP A 195 5.02 8.43 14.57
#